data_04467019de4ffe2fe307b42411df137f
#
_entry.id   04467019de4ffe2fe307b42411df137f
#
_cell.length_a   1.000
_cell.length_b   1.000
_cell.length_c   1.000
_cell.angle_alpha   90.00
_cell.angle_beta   90.00
_cell.angle_gamma   90.00
#
_symmetry.space_group_name_H-M   'P 1'
#
loop_
_entity.id
_entity.type
_entity.pdbx_description
1 polymer ?
#
loop_
_entity_poly.entity_id
_entity_poly.type
_entity_poly.pdbx_seq_one_letter_code
_entity_poly.pdbx_strand_id
1 'polypeptide(L)'
;EALYQEKDKQAAQAAAKAEQKAATQSDEGEWTQPEGADWAEPGMKSYTCPSCGAELICDETTAATSCPYCGNTTIVPGQLSGMQKPDYIIPFKLSKEDAIAALKNHYKKKPLLPKIFSAQNHIEEIQGVYVPFWLFNGSADADIRYNCTRSMTHREGDYDVTDTQHFMVRRAGTVKFEKIPVDASSKMPDENMDSIEPFDYKELKAFSNAYLPGFLADKYDVSVDDCAPRADARCKSSCESALRSSVTGYSTCVPEEENIHIRRGKVQYAMLPVWMLHTKWNGRDYLFSMNGQTGKLTGDLPVSWGRFWAYFAGIAGGLAAVLSVLLFAL
;
A
#
# COMPACT_ATOMS: atom_id res chain seq x y z
N GLU A 1 -45.48 -30.52 -12.64
CA GLU A 1 -44.74 -29.77 -13.69
C GLU A 1 -45.13 -28.29 -13.71
N ALA A 2 -46.44 -27.94 -13.75
CA ALA A 2 -46.87 -26.53 -13.80
C ALA A 2 -46.47 -25.70 -12.56
N LEU A 3 -46.45 -26.26 -11.37
CA LEU A 3 -46.03 -25.62 -10.11
C LEU A 3 -44.52 -25.39 -10.05
N TYR A 4 -43.70 -26.21 -10.71
CA TYR A 4 -42.25 -26.00 -10.81
C TYR A 4 -41.93 -24.88 -11.80
N GLN A 5 -42.63 -24.83 -12.96
CA GLN A 5 -42.45 -23.77 -13.95
C GLN A 5 -42.89 -22.37 -13.42
N GLU A 6 -43.83 -22.32 -12.52
CA GLU A 6 -44.28 -21.06 -11.92
C GLU A 6 -43.30 -20.54 -10.84
N LYS A 7 -42.70 -21.44 -10.07
CA LYS A 7 -41.64 -21.12 -9.12
C LYS A 7 -40.35 -20.64 -9.84
N ASP A 8 -39.99 -21.28 -10.94
CA ASP A 8 -38.83 -20.89 -11.74
C ASP A 8 -39.04 -19.50 -12.41
N LYS A 9 -40.27 -19.21 -12.88
CA LYS A 9 -40.63 -17.88 -13.38
C LYS A 9 -40.59 -16.79 -12.30
N GLN A 10 -41.06 -17.11 -11.09
CA GLN A 10 -41.04 -16.16 -9.96
C GLN A 10 -39.59 -15.94 -9.48
N ALA A 11 -38.77 -16.97 -9.46
CA ALA A 11 -37.33 -16.86 -9.14
C ALA A 11 -36.58 -16.02 -10.20
N ALA A 12 -36.86 -16.25 -11.49
CA ALA A 12 -36.28 -15.46 -12.58
C ALA A 12 -36.74 -14.00 -12.57
N GLN A 13 -38.01 -13.72 -12.24
CA GLN A 13 -38.50 -12.34 -12.10
C GLN A 13 -37.96 -11.64 -10.85
N ALA A 14 -37.76 -12.35 -9.76
CA ALA A 14 -37.09 -11.83 -8.57
C ALA A 14 -35.60 -11.54 -8.81
N ALA A 15 -34.91 -12.41 -9.55
CA ALA A 15 -33.55 -12.19 -9.99
C ALA A 15 -33.42 -10.98 -10.92
N ALA A 16 -34.27 -10.87 -11.94
CA ALA A 16 -34.30 -9.73 -12.86
C ALA A 16 -34.62 -8.39 -12.16
N LYS A 17 -35.51 -8.40 -11.15
CA LYS A 17 -35.81 -7.22 -10.31
C LYS A 17 -34.62 -6.87 -9.39
N ALA A 18 -33.89 -7.86 -8.90
CA ALA A 18 -32.69 -7.64 -8.11
C ALA A 18 -31.56 -7.07 -8.99
N GLU A 19 -31.38 -7.58 -10.22
CA GLU A 19 -30.45 -7.04 -11.20
C GLU A 19 -30.79 -5.59 -11.63
N GLN A 20 -32.08 -5.28 -11.89
CA GLN A 20 -32.50 -3.90 -12.18
C GLN A 20 -32.28 -2.96 -10.99
N LYS A 21 -32.46 -3.44 -9.76
CA LYS A 21 -32.22 -2.65 -8.54
C LYS A 21 -30.73 -2.47 -8.28
N ALA A 22 -29.92 -3.44 -8.62
CA ALA A 22 -28.45 -3.37 -8.55
C ALA A 22 -27.88 -2.42 -9.62
N ALA A 23 -28.39 -2.48 -10.86
CA ALA A 23 -27.95 -1.62 -11.96
C ALA A 23 -28.36 -0.14 -11.79
N THR A 24 -29.29 0.19 -10.89
CA THR A 24 -29.73 1.56 -10.58
C THR A 24 -29.10 2.14 -9.32
N GLN A 25 -28.35 1.35 -8.54
CA GLN A 25 -27.59 1.87 -7.41
C GLN A 25 -26.18 2.29 -7.91
N SER A 26 -26.09 3.53 -8.39
CA SER A 26 -24.80 4.22 -8.56
C SER A 26 -24.14 4.39 -7.18
N ASP A 27 -22.81 4.42 -7.14
CA ASP A 27 -22.06 4.78 -5.93
C ASP A 27 -22.65 6.05 -5.33
N GLU A 28 -23.11 6.00 -4.06
CA GLU A 28 -23.85 7.07 -3.44
C GLU A 28 -22.91 8.09 -2.78
N GLY A 29 -23.09 9.37 -3.15
CA GLY A 29 -22.41 10.52 -2.56
C GLY A 29 -21.03 10.80 -3.14
N GLU A 30 -20.45 11.88 -2.66
CA GLU A 30 -19.09 12.29 -2.93
C GLU A 30 -18.22 12.10 -1.68
N TRP A 31 -16.93 11.91 -1.86
CA TRP A 31 -15.99 11.94 -0.75
C TRP A 31 -15.94 13.37 -0.19
N THR A 32 -16.31 13.54 1.07
CA THR A 32 -16.46 14.85 1.68
C THR A 32 -15.25 15.17 2.56
N GLN A 33 -14.47 16.15 2.16
CA GLN A 33 -13.43 16.73 3.00
C GLN A 33 -14.03 17.89 3.80
N PRO A 34 -13.93 17.91 5.15
CA PRO A 34 -14.28 19.08 5.93
C PRO A 34 -13.38 20.26 5.56
N GLU A 35 -13.94 21.48 5.52
CA GLU A 35 -13.11 22.68 5.45
C GLU A 35 -12.20 22.74 6.67
N GLY A 36 -10.89 22.64 6.44
CA GLY A 36 -9.88 22.71 7.47
C GLY A 36 -9.42 24.14 7.73
N ALA A 37 -8.92 24.40 8.92
CA ALA A 37 -8.27 25.65 9.22
C ALA A 37 -6.95 25.78 8.43
N ASP A 38 -6.60 27.00 8.01
CA ASP A 38 -5.30 27.26 7.41
C ASP A 38 -4.16 26.91 8.38
N TRP A 39 -3.14 26.25 7.86
CA TRP A 39 -1.94 25.93 8.62
C TRP A 39 -0.91 27.05 8.49
N ALA A 40 -1.22 28.20 9.07
CA ALA A 40 -0.33 29.36 9.14
C ALA A 40 -0.05 29.68 10.60
N GLU A 41 0.87 28.95 11.21
CA GLU A 41 1.25 29.19 12.63
C GLU A 41 2.65 29.84 12.69
N PRO A 42 2.87 30.80 13.64
CA PRO A 42 4.19 31.36 13.89
C PRO A 42 5.22 30.27 14.25
N GLY A 43 6.45 30.42 13.80
CA GLY A 43 7.51 29.47 14.13
C GLY A 43 7.66 28.32 13.12
N MET A 44 6.97 28.37 11.99
CA MET A 44 7.11 27.38 10.93
C MET A 44 7.83 27.98 9.72
N LYS A 45 8.70 27.15 9.10
CA LYS A 45 9.41 27.49 7.87
C LYS A 45 8.96 26.56 6.74
N SER A 46 8.86 27.13 5.56
CA SER A 46 8.63 26.38 4.33
C SER A 46 9.89 26.44 3.45
N TYR A 47 10.16 25.36 2.74
CA TYR A 47 11.23 25.24 1.75
C TYR A 47 10.70 24.63 0.47
N THR A 48 11.12 25.15 -0.67
CA THR A 48 10.76 24.59 -1.98
C THR A 48 12.02 24.03 -2.65
N CYS A 49 11.92 22.81 -3.14
CA CYS A 49 12.98 22.20 -3.92
C CYS A 49 12.87 22.64 -5.40
N PRO A 50 13.86 23.37 -5.96
CA PRO A 50 13.77 23.85 -7.34
C PRO A 50 13.93 22.70 -8.37
N SER A 51 14.38 21.54 -7.96
CA SER A 51 14.59 20.39 -8.85
C SER A 51 13.33 19.56 -9.06
N CYS A 52 12.59 19.23 -8.01
CA CYS A 52 11.40 18.37 -8.08
C CYS A 52 10.10 19.09 -7.66
N GLY A 53 10.20 20.34 -7.20
CA GLY A 53 9.03 21.13 -6.78
C GLY A 53 8.43 20.71 -5.44
N ALA A 54 9.08 19.84 -4.65
CA ALA A 54 8.57 19.46 -3.32
C ALA A 54 8.54 20.68 -2.38
N GLU A 55 7.45 20.84 -1.65
CA GLU A 55 7.28 21.87 -0.63
C GLU A 55 7.38 21.23 0.76
N LEU A 56 8.46 21.53 1.46
CA LEU A 56 8.79 20.96 2.77
C LEU A 56 8.55 21.96 3.87
N ILE A 57 8.01 21.50 4.97
CA ILE A 57 7.71 22.32 6.14
C ILE A 57 8.47 21.76 7.32
N CYS A 58 8.99 22.65 8.14
CA CYS A 58 9.61 22.29 9.41
C CYS A 58 9.43 23.41 10.45
N ASP A 59 9.77 23.13 11.69
CA ASP A 59 9.84 24.12 12.73
C ASP A 59 11.08 25.03 12.59
N GLU A 60 11.17 26.11 13.38
CA GLU A 60 12.28 27.05 13.34
C GLU A 60 13.64 26.42 13.66
N THR A 61 13.66 25.35 14.45
CA THR A 61 14.88 24.67 14.92
C THR A 61 15.39 23.62 13.94
N THR A 62 14.53 23.15 13.05
CA THR A 62 14.87 22.15 12.03
C THR A 62 15.33 22.83 10.74
N ALA A 63 16.44 22.39 10.19
CA ALA A 63 16.93 22.85 8.90
C ALA A 63 16.83 21.71 7.88
N ALA A 64 16.17 21.97 6.76
CA ALA A 64 16.23 21.08 5.63
C ALA A 64 17.57 21.32 4.89
N THR A 65 18.44 20.31 4.89
CA THR A 65 19.77 20.36 4.28
C THR A 65 19.79 19.80 2.86
N SER A 66 18.83 18.94 2.53
CA SER A 66 18.65 18.34 1.21
C SER A 66 17.20 17.92 1.02
N CYS A 67 16.79 17.79 -0.23
CA CYS A 67 15.46 17.29 -0.55
C CYS A 67 15.39 15.77 -0.33
N PRO A 68 14.48 15.26 0.51
CA PRO A 68 14.37 13.83 0.79
C PRO A 68 13.91 13.00 -0.42
N TYR A 69 13.32 13.64 -1.43
CA TYR A 69 12.79 12.99 -2.63
C TYR A 69 13.82 12.83 -3.75
N CYS A 70 14.55 13.89 -4.09
CA CYS A 70 15.49 13.91 -5.22
C CYS A 70 16.96 14.11 -4.80
N GLY A 71 17.25 14.27 -3.52
CA GLY A 71 18.59 14.46 -2.99
C GLY A 71 19.22 15.82 -3.32
N ASN A 72 18.49 16.78 -3.93
CA ASN A 72 19.03 18.08 -4.24
C ASN A 72 19.38 18.84 -2.94
N THR A 73 20.61 19.32 -2.84
CA THR A 73 21.12 20.09 -1.68
C THR A 73 20.75 21.57 -1.75
N THR A 74 20.23 22.04 -2.87
CA THR A 74 19.75 23.42 -3.03
C THR A 74 18.24 23.46 -2.76
N ILE A 75 17.83 23.89 -1.58
CA ILE A 75 16.45 24.16 -1.22
C ILE A 75 16.30 25.65 -0.91
N VAL A 76 15.20 26.23 -1.38
CA VAL A 76 14.96 27.67 -1.29
C VAL A 76 13.87 27.93 -0.25
N PRO A 77 14.07 28.88 0.69
CA PRO A 77 13.00 29.28 1.61
C PRO A 77 11.75 29.72 0.84
N GLY A 78 10.60 29.18 1.22
CA GLY A 78 9.28 29.52 0.70
C GLY A 78 8.42 30.21 1.74
N GLN A 79 7.21 30.58 1.35
CA GLN A 79 6.19 31.10 2.26
C GLN A 79 5.15 30.01 2.53
N LEU A 80 4.82 29.82 3.81
CA LEU A 80 3.74 28.94 4.21
C LEU A 80 2.41 29.62 3.90
N SER A 81 1.71 29.19 2.84
CA SER A 81 0.42 29.76 2.47
C SER A 81 -0.47 28.72 1.79
N GLY A 82 -1.77 28.81 2.01
CA GLY A 82 -2.78 28.01 1.33
C GLY A 82 -2.72 26.51 1.66
N MET A 83 -2.34 26.16 2.89
CA MET A 83 -2.30 24.78 3.36
C MET A 83 -3.37 24.56 4.42
N GLN A 84 -4.09 23.47 4.28
CA GLN A 84 -4.97 23.00 5.33
C GLN A 84 -4.15 22.35 6.45
N LYS A 85 -4.51 22.66 7.70
CA LYS A 85 -3.95 22.01 8.88
C LYS A 85 -4.37 20.55 8.91
N PRO A 86 -3.44 19.59 9.15
CA PRO A 86 -3.80 18.19 9.32
C PRO A 86 -4.76 17.99 10.49
N ASP A 87 -5.68 17.02 10.35
CA ASP A 87 -6.56 16.59 11.45
C ASP A 87 -5.77 15.72 12.43
N TYR A 88 -4.92 14.84 11.89
CA TYR A 88 -4.23 13.81 12.65
C TYR A 88 -2.76 13.68 12.28
N ILE A 89 -2.03 13.05 13.21
CA ILE A 89 -0.64 12.66 13.04
C ILE A 89 -0.40 11.32 13.75
N ILE A 90 0.44 10.46 13.15
CA ILE A 90 1.06 9.35 13.85
C ILE A 90 2.49 9.76 14.19
N PRO A 91 2.88 9.91 15.47
CA PRO A 91 4.24 10.27 15.83
C PRO A 91 5.26 9.20 15.42
N PHE A 92 6.49 9.62 15.11
CA PHE A 92 7.61 8.70 14.93
C PHE A 92 7.80 7.88 16.22
N LYS A 93 7.95 6.57 16.04
CA LYS A 93 8.21 5.59 17.10
C LYS A 93 9.65 5.09 17.07
N LEU A 94 10.17 4.95 15.87
CA LEU A 94 11.53 4.52 15.61
C LEU A 94 12.44 5.74 15.49
N SER A 95 13.60 5.68 16.15
CA SER A 95 14.63 6.70 16.04
C SER A 95 15.38 6.63 14.70
N LYS A 96 16.18 7.65 14.43
CA LYS A 96 17.06 7.66 13.25
C LYS A 96 18.05 6.50 13.28
N GLU A 97 18.56 6.17 14.45
CA GLU A 97 19.51 5.07 14.69
C GLU A 97 18.86 3.72 14.38
N ASP A 98 17.59 3.54 14.78
CA ASP A 98 16.80 2.33 14.47
C ASP A 98 16.61 2.20 12.96
N ALA A 99 16.29 3.29 12.28
CA ALA A 99 16.14 3.33 10.83
C ALA A 99 17.42 2.96 10.09
N ILE A 100 18.56 3.53 10.52
CA ILE A 100 19.90 3.20 10.00
C ILE A 100 20.21 1.71 10.22
N ALA A 101 19.93 1.20 11.42
CA ALA A 101 20.17 -0.21 11.75
C ALA A 101 19.31 -1.16 10.90
N ALA A 102 18.03 -0.83 10.72
CA ALA A 102 17.12 -1.59 9.88
C ALA A 102 17.61 -1.65 8.42
N LEU A 103 18.01 -0.52 7.86
CA LEU A 103 18.52 -0.43 6.49
C LEU A 103 19.83 -1.20 6.32
N LYS A 104 20.78 -1.06 7.25
CA LYS A 104 22.02 -1.85 7.26
C LYS A 104 21.74 -3.36 7.31
N ASN A 105 20.77 -3.78 8.12
CA ASN A 105 20.38 -5.19 8.20
C ASN A 105 19.69 -5.68 6.92
N HIS A 106 18.89 -4.83 6.28
CA HIS A 106 18.29 -5.13 4.98
C HIS A 106 19.35 -5.41 3.92
N TYR A 107 20.41 -4.59 3.85
CA TYR A 107 21.51 -4.77 2.90
C TYR A 107 22.28 -6.08 3.11
N LYS A 108 22.50 -6.49 4.37
CA LYS A 108 23.18 -7.76 4.69
C LYS A 108 22.49 -8.99 4.10
N LYS A 109 21.18 -8.94 3.97
CA LYS A 109 20.36 -10.05 3.44
C LYS A 109 20.31 -10.10 1.90
N LYS A 110 20.99 -9.19 1.19
CA LYS A 110 20.96 -9.05 -0.27
C LYS A 110 22.29 -9.44 -0.90
N PRO A 111 22.51 -10.73 -1.25
CA PRO A 111 23.80 -11.23 -1.75
C PRO A 111 24.21 -10.60 -3.08
N LEU A 112 23.25 -10.16 -3.89
CA LEU A 112 23.50 -9.53 -5.19
C LEU A 112 23.76 -8.02 -5.11
N LEU A 113 23.66 -7.41 -3.92
CA LEU A 113 23.93 -5.99 -3.74
C LEU A 113 25.42 -5.69 -3.93
N PRO A 114 25.84 -4.68 -4.75
CA PRO A 114 27.23 -4.29 -4.86
C PRO A 114 27.80 -3.85 -3.50
N LYS A 115 28.97 -4.38 -3.11
CA LYS A 115 29.60 -4.01 -1.83
C LYS A 115 29.90 -2.50 -1.75
N ILE A 116 30.31 -1.93 -2.88
CA ILE A 116 30.65 -0.51 -2.98
C ILE A 116 29.40 0.35 -2.75
N PHE A 117 28.23 -0.05 -3.27
CA PHE A 117 26.98 0.64 -3.02
C PHE A 117 26.68 0.72 -1.51
N SER A 118 26.79 -0.40 -0.80
CA SER A 118 26.52 -0.43 0.64
C SER A 118 27.57 0.35 1.48
N ALA A 119 28.78 0.55 0.94
CA ALA A 119 29.84 1.32 1.60
C ALA A 119 29.79 2.82 1.29
N GLN A 120 29.32 3.21 0.10
CA GLN A 120 29.25 4.60 -0.36
C GLN A 120 27.84 5.20 -0.19
N ASN A 121 26.84 4.40 0.17
CA ASN A 121 25.52 4.88 0.43
C ASN A 121 25.52 5.65 1.75
N HIS A 122 25.30 6.94 1.68
CA HIS A 122 25.25 7.87 2.81
C HIS A 122 24.03 7.60 3.71
N ILE A 123 23.99 6.39 4.28
CA ILE A 123 22.84 5.92 5.12
C ILE A 123 22.53 6.90 6.25
N GLU A 124 23.54 7.63 6.73
CA GLU A 124 23.42 8.63 7.79
C GLU A 124 22.64 9.88 7.37
N GLU A 125 22.45 10.07 6.06
CA GLU A 125 21.61 11.15 5.49
C GLU A 125 20.12 10.82 5.48
N ILE A 126 19.70 9.68 6.06
CA ILE A 126 18.28 9.33 6.22
C ILE A 126 17.54 10.43 6.96
N GLN A 127 16.39 10.84 6.43
CA GLN A 127 15.58 11.93 6.95
C GLN A 127 14.20 11.40 7.35
N GLY A 128 13.69 11.89 8.47
CA GLY A 128 12.32 11.65 8.88
C GLY A 128 11.38 12.68 8.25
N VAL A 129 10.39 12.21 7.53
CA VAL A 129 9.41 13.04 6.84
C VAL A 129 8.01 12.61 7.25
N TYR A 130 7.19 13.55 7.63
CA TYR A 130 5.76 13.34 7.74
C TYR A 130 5.13 13.49 6.35
N VAL A 131 4.65 12.39 5.81
CA VAL A 131 4.02 12.34 4.48
C VAL A 131 2.51 12.57 4.63
N PRO A 132 1.89 13.40 3.76
CA PRO A 132 0.46 13.65 3.78
C PRO A 132 -0.33 12.43 3.28
N PHE A 133 -1.41 12.09 3.97
CA PHE A 133 -2.33 11.04 3.59
C PHE A 133 -3.77 11.50 3.73
N TRP A 134 -4.61 11.11 2.79
CA TRP A 134 -6.05 11.15 2.94
C TRP A 134 -6.54 9.83 3.55
N LEU A 135 -7.30 9.91 4.62
CA LEU A 135 -7.93 8.78 5.30
C LEU A 135 -9.41 8.75 4.97
N PHE A 136 -9.82 7.82 4.14
CA PHE A 136 -11.19 7.68 3.64
C PHE A 136 -12.02 6.82 4.58
N ASN A 137 -13.23 7.29 4.92
CA ASN A 137 -14.18 6.59 5.79
C ASN A 137 -15.51 6.46 5.06
N GLY A 138 -16.03 5.23 4.97
CA GLY A 138 -17.26 4.95 4.25
C GLY A 138 -17.76 3.55 4.50
N SER A 139 -18.64 3.08 3.63
CA SER A 139 -19.10 1.69 3.64
C SER A 139 -19.31 1.19 2.21
N ALA A 140 -19.33 -0.12 2.03
CA ALA A 140 -19.74 -0.72 0.77
C ALA A 140 -20.83 -1.77 1.02
N ASP A 141 -21.86 -1.75 0.21
CA ASP A 141 -22.82 -2.83 0.10
C ASP A 141 -22.35 -3.78 -0.99
N ALA A 142 -22.16 -5.03 -0.65
CA ALA A 142 -21.64 -6.02 -1.57
C ALA A 142 -22.54 -7.25 -1.66
N ASP A 143 -22.62 -7.79 -2.86
CA ASP A 143 -23.29 -9.05 -3.19
C ASP A 143 -22.43 -9.80 -4.20
N ILE A 144 -21.76 -10.84 -3.72
CA ILE A 144 -20.79 -11.61 -4.54
C ILE A 144 -21.26 -13.07 -4.63
N ARG A 145 -21.27 -13.57 -5.86
CA ARG A 145 -21.54 -14.96 -6.16
C ARG A 145 -20.26 -15.68 -6.54
N TYR A 146 -19.98 -16.78 -5.84
CA TYR A 146 -18.76 -17.57 -6.04
C TYR A 146 -19.10 -18.93 -6.63
N ASN A 147 -18.31 -19.36 -7.62
CA ASN A 147 -18.25 -20.74 -8.05
C ASN A 147 -17.15 -21.45 -7.25
N CYS A 148 -17.56 -22.40 -6.41
CA CYS A 148 -16.66 -23.10 -5.49
C CYS A 148 -16.63 -24.59 -5.80
N THR A 149 -15.49 -25.23 -5.57
CA THR A 149 -15.35 -26.67 -5.75
C THR A 149 -14.88 -27.32 -4.45
N ARG A 150 -15.30 -28.56 -4.25
CA ARG A 150 -14.75 -29.45 -3.23
C ARG A 150 -14.29 -30.71 -3.92
N SER A 151 -12.98 -30.96 -3.88
CA SER A 151 -12.39 -32.14 -4.48
C SER A 151 -11.92 -33.08 -3.39
N MET A 152 -12.24 -34.36 -3.56
CA MET A 152 -11.75 -35.48 -2.73
C MET A 152 -11.08 -36.49 -3.64
N THR A 153 -9.84 -36.80 -3.30
CA THR A 153 -9.08 -37.84 -4.03
C THR A 153 -9.04 -39.09 -3.18
N HIS A 154 -9.41 -40.27 -3.75
CA HIS A 154 -9.31 -41.54 -3.13
C HIS A 154 -8.69 -42.56 -4.10
N ARG A 155 -8.12 -43.62 -3.57
CA ARG A 155 -7.51 -44.68 -4.38
C ARG A 155 -8.51 -45.78 -4.66
N GLU A 156 -8.69 -46.13 -5.94
CA GLU A 156 -9.52 -47.24 -6.38
C GLU A 156 -8.67 -48.19 -7.23
N GLY A 157 -8.22 -49.30 -6.62
CA GLY A 157 -7.24 -50.20 -7.24
C GLY A 157 -5.89 -49.52 -7.49
N ASP A 158 -5.46 -49.44 -8.75
CA ASP A 158 -4.21 -48.80 -9.17
C ASP A 158 -4.39 -47.33 -9.63
N TYR A 159 -5.60 -46.78 -9.50
CA TYR A 159 -5.94 -45.42 -9.95
C TYR A 159 -6.19 -44.50 -8.75
N ASP A 160 -5.77 -43.24 -8.89
CA ASP A 160 -6.18 -42.14 -8.03
C ASP A 160 -7.39 -41.46 -8.67
N VAL A 161 -8.56 -41.62 -8.06
CA VAL A 161 -9.82 -41.04 -8.50
C VAL A 161 -10.08 -39.76 -7.74
N THR A 162 -10.38 -38.65 -8.45
CA THR A 162 -10.73 -37.38 -7.85
C THR A 162 -12.17 -37.03 -8.18
N ASP A 163 -13.00 -37.00 -7.15
CA ASP A 163 -14.37 -36.53 -7.21
C ASP A 163 -14.39 -35.02 -6.96
N THR A 164 -14.98 -34.27 -7.86
CA THR A 164 -15.12 -32.81 -7.73
C THR A 164 -16.61 -32.42 -7.73
N GLN A 165 -17.02 -31.84 -6.62
CA GLN A 165 -18.35 -31.27 -6.45
C GLN A 165 -18.29 -29.77 -6.69
N HIS A 166 -19.29 -29.22 -7.41
CA HIS A 166 -19.44 -27.81 -7.71
C HIS A 166 -20.53 -27.18 -6.87
N PHE A 167 -20.26 -25.99 -6.35
CA PHE A 167 -21.19 -25.25 -5.48
C PHE A 167 -21.26 -23.81 -5.92
N MET A 168 -22.48 -23.24 -5.93
CA MET A 168 -22.73 -21.83 -6.04
C MET A 168 -22.89 -21.24 -4.64
N VAL A 169 -22.01 -20.32 -4.25
CA VAL A 169 -22.03 -19.69 -2.93
C VAL A 169 -22.21 -18.20 -3.09
N ARG A 170 -23.25 -17.64 -2.45
CA ARG A 170 -23.51 -16.21 -2.42
C ARG A 170 -23.15 -15.63 -1.06
N ARG A 171 -22.48 -14.47 -1.07
CA ARG A 171 -22.21 -13.66 0.11
C ARG A 171 -22.68 -12.24 -0.16
N ALA A 172 -23.51 -11.72 0.74
CA ALA A 172 -23.99 -10.35 0.66
C ALA A 172 -23.96 -9.71 2.04
N GLY A 173 -23.68 -8.41 2.08
CA GLY A 173 -23.65 -7.64 3.32
C GLY A 173 -23.03 -6.27 3.14
N THR A 174 -23.04 -5.47 4.23
CA THR A 174 -22.41 -4.15 4.28
C THR A 174 -21.10 -4.24 5.05
N VAL A 175 -20.02 -3.76 4.44
CA VAL A 175 -18.69 -3.63 5.06
C VAL A 175 -18.45 -2.15 5.33
N LYS A 176 -18.09 -1.80 6.57
CA LYS A 176 -17.71 -0.44 6.95
C LYS A 176 -16.20 -0.32 6.87
N PHE A 177 -15.74 0.80 6.33
CA PHE A 177 -14.33 1.15 6.22
C PHE A 177 -14.03 2.37 7.08
N GLU A 178 -12.95 2.31 7.81
CA GLU A 178 -12.42 3.43 8.56
C GLU A 178 -10.94 3.60 8.24
N LYS A 179 -10.57 4.83 7.89
CA LYS A 179 -9.18 5.23 7.68
C LYS A 179 -8.47 4.44 6.58
N ILE A 180 -9.14 4.24 5.44
CA ILE A 180 -8.48 3.71 4.24
C ILE A 180 -7.47 4.76 3.77
N PRO A 181 -6.16 4.48 3.83
CA PRO A 181 -5.14 5.47 3.52
C PRO A 181 -4.95 5.58 2.01
N VAL A 182 -4.74 6.79 1.54
CA VAL A 182 -4.18 7.07 0.22
C VAL A 182 -3.21 8.22 0.39
N ASP A 183 -1.97 8.07 -0.04
CA ASP A 183 -1.00 9.15 0.02
C ASP A 183 -1.40 10.31 -0.89
N ALA A 184 -1.10 11.51 -0.43
CA ALA A 184 -1.51 12.76 -1.05
C ALA A 184 -0.31 13.52 -1.63
N SER A 185 0.80 12.83 -1.93
CA SER A 185 2.02 13.43 -2.47
C SER A 185 2.42 12.77 -3.79
N SER A 186 2.45 13.53 -4.86
CA SER A 186 2.97 13.08 -6.18
C SER A 186 4.49 12.86 -6.19
N LYS A 187 5.19 13.21 -5.11
CA LYS A 187 6.66 13.11 -5.01
C LYS A 187 7.12 11.70 -4.65
N MET A 188 6.21 10.89 -4.10
CA MET A 188 6.47 9.50 -3.76
C MET A 188 5.77 8.57 -4.75
N PRO A 189 6.45 7.50 -5.20
CA PRO A 189 5.74 6.46 -5.92
C PRO A 189 4.69 5.80 -5.00
N ASP A 190 3.44 5.72 -5.46
CA ASP A 190 2.33 5.07 -4.75
C ASP A 190 2.70 3.68 -4.25
N GLU A 191 3.41 2.90 -5.10
CA GLU A 191 3.87 1.55 -4.77
C GLU A 191 4.78 1.49 -3.54
N ASN A 192 5.60 2.54 -3.33
CA ASN A 192 6.46 2.64 -2.16
C ASN A 192 5.62 2.88 -0.91
N MET A 193 4.63 3.79 -0.98
CA MET A 193 3.75 4.10 0.14
C MET A 193 2.88 2.91 0.50
N ASP A 194 2.29 2.22 -0.47
CA ASP A 194 1.53 0.98 -0.25
C ASP A 194 2.41 -0.12 0.36
N SER A 195 3.68 -0.21 -0.07
CA SER A 195 4.60 -1.24 0.39
C SER A 195 5.02 -1.09 1.86
N ILE A 196 5.03 0.12 2.41
CA ILE A 196 5.37 0.35 3.83
C ILE A 196 4.17 0.23 4.77
N GLU A 197 2.95 0.09 4.28
CA GLU A 197 1.77 -0.20 5.09
C GLU A 197 1.84 -1.62 5.70
N PRO A 198 1.14 -1.92 6.78
CA PRO A 198 0.17 -1.07 7.48
C PRO A 198 0.80 -0.13 8.50
N PHE A 199 0.12 1.00 8.76
CA PHE A 199 0.29 1.81 9.96
C PHE A 199 -0.72 1.38 11.02
N ASP A 200 -0.37 1.51 12.30
CA ASP A 200 -1.32 1.31 13.40
C ASP A 200 -2.10 2.59 13.68
N TYR A 201 -3.28 2.68 13.10
CA TYR A 201 -4.17 3.84 13.24
C TYR A 201 -4.75 4.04 14.64
N LYS A 202 -4.54 3.11 15.57
CA LYS A 202 -4.88 3.31 16.99
C LYS A 202 -3.97 4.34 17.65
N GLU A 203 -2.80 4.57 17.09
CA GLU A 203 -1.84 5.57 17.57
C GLU A 203 -2.02 6.96 16.93
N LEU A 204 -3.06 7.17 16.11
CA LEU A 204 -3.43 8.49 15.59
C LEU A 204 -3.74 9.44 16.76
N LYS A 205 -3.12 10.61 16.72
CA LYS A 205 -3.33 11.72 17.64
C LYS A 205 -3.84 12.94 16.88
N ALA A 206 -4.54 13.82 17.58
CA ALA A 206 -4.84 15.13 17.02
C ALA A 206 -3.54 15.84 16.65
N PHE A 207 -3.52 16.47 15.48
CA PHE A 207 -2.31 17.13 14.98
C PHE A 207 -1.87 18.27 15.91
N SER A 208 -0.58 18.33 16.16
CA SER A 208 0.09 19.42 16.86
C SER A 208 1.49 19.63 16.31
N ASN A 209 1.90 20.88 16.13
CA ASN A 209 3.26 21.23 15.71
C ASN A 209 4.35 20.69 16.67
N ALA A 210 3.99 20.36 17.91
CA ALA A 210 4.92 19.77 18.88
C ALA A 210 5.52 18.42 18.45
N TYR A 211 4.96 17.78 17.42
CA TYR A 211 5.49 16.53 16.84
C TYR A 211 6.49 16.74 15.70
N LEU A 212 6.65 17.98 15.20
CA LEU A 212 7.49 18.28 14.04
C LEU A 212 8.98 18.49 14.35
N PRO A 213 9.41 18.95 15.55
CA PRO A 213 10.82 19.20 15.81
C PRO A 213 11.72 18.02 15.45
N GLY A 214 12.73 18.28 14.61
CA GLY A 214 13.67 17.28 14.10
C GLY A 214 13.20 16.51 12.87
N PHE A 215 12.00 16.79 12.35
CA PHE A 215 11.42 16.14 11.18
C PHE A 215 10.99 17.17 10.14
N LEU A 216 10.90 16.72 8.89
CA LEU A 216 10.27 17.48 7.82
C LEU A 216 8.81 17.05 7.67
N ALA A 217 7.96 17.93 7.20
CA ALA A 217 6.61 17.58 6.77
C ALA A 217 6.45 17.97 5.30
N ASP A 218 5.85 17.09 4.52
CA ASP A 218 5.53 17.36 3.13
C ASP A 218 4.13 17.97 3.01
N LYS A 219 3.95 18.84 2.03
CA LYS A 219 2.65 19.41 1.68
C LYS A 219 1.95 18.49 0.70
N TYR A 220 0.65 18.24 0.89
CA TYR A 220 -0.12 17.52 -0.13
C TYR A 220 -0.17 18.33 -1.43
N ASP A 221 -0.03 17.65 -2.56
CA ASP A 221 -0.14 18.18 -3.91
C ASP A 221 -1.12 17.36 -4.78
N VAL A 222 -1.75 16.32 -4.19
CA VAL A 222 -2.80 15.53 -4.81
C VAL A 222 -4.10 15.73 -4.03
N SER A 223 -5.16 16.12 -4.73
CA SER A 223 -6.47 16.41 -4.11
C SER A 223 -7.20 15.14 -3.68
N VAL A 224 -8.25 15.30 -2.85
CA VAL A 224 -9.13 14.19 -2.48
C VAL A 224 -9.79 13.57 -3.70
N ASP A 225 -10.22 14.40 -4.66
CA ASP A 225 -10.88 13.93 -5.88
C ASP A 225 -9.95 13.11 -6.78
N ASP A 226 -8.68 13.53 -6.88
CA ASP A 226 -7.66 12.78 -7.63
C ASP A 226 -7.32 11.44 -6.95
N CYS A 227 -7.39 11.37 -5.61
CA CYS A 227 -7.18 10.15 -4.83
C CYS A 227 -8.41 9.23 -4.78
N ALA A 228 -9.62 9.74 -5.07
CA ALA A 228 -10.87 9.01 -4.95
C ALA A 228 -10.91 7.67 -5.72
N PRO A 229 -10.45 7.58 -6.98
CA PRO A 229 -10.45 6.30 -7.70
C PRO A 229 -9.60 5.21 -7.02
N ARG A 230 -8.46 5.61 -6.44
CA ARG A 230 -7.58 4.68 -5.70
C ARG A 230 -8.21 4.27 -4.38
N ALA A 231 -8.87 5.18 -3.68
CA ALA A 231 -9.62 4.88 -2.46
C ALA A 231 -10.75 3.88 -2.74
N ASP A 232 -11.53 4.11 -3.81
CA ASP A 232 -12.62 3.22 -4.23
C ASP A 232 -12.10 1.82 -4.57
N ALA A 233 -11.00 1.72 -5.30
CA ALA A 233 -10.37 0.43 -5.62
C ALA A 233 -9.92 -0.32 -4.36
N ARG A 234 -9.34 0.37 -3.38
CA ARG A 234 -8.94 -0.19 -2.08
C ARG A 234 -10.14 -0.65 -1.25
N CYS A 235 -11.22 0.14 -1.24
CA CYS A 235 -12.47 -0.23 -0.58
C CYS A 235 -13.07 -1.49 -1.21
N LYS A 236 -13.14 -1.57 -2.54
CA LYS A 236 -13.65 -2.74 -3.28
C LYS A 236 -12.83 -3.98 -2.96
N SER A 237 -11.52 -3.92 -3.12
CA SER A 237 -10.61 -5.04 -2.83
C SER A 237 -10.68 -5.52 -1.38
N SER A 238 -10.81 -4.59 -0.42
CA SER A 238 -10.98 -4.93 1.00
C SER A 238 -12.32 -5.63 1.26
N CYS A 239 -13.39 -5.18 0.59
CA CYS A 239 -14.71 -5.78 0.67
C CYS A 239 -14.72 -7.19 0.09
N GLU A 240 -14.16 -7.39 -1.11
CA GLU A 240 -13.97 -8.69 -1.75
C GLU A 240 -13.22 -9.66 -0.83
N SER A 241 -12.11 -9.20 -0.26
CA SER A 241 -11.29 -9.99 0.66
C SER A 241 -12.07 -10.38 1.92
N ALA A 242 -12.84 -9.46 2.50
CA ALA A 242 -13.65 -9.71 3.68
C ALA A 242 -14.75 -10.75 3.40
N LEU A 243 -15.48 -10.61 2.29
CA LEU A 243 -16.52 -11.57 1.90
C LEU A 243 -15.91 -12.91 1.48
N ARG A 244 -14.81 -12.91 0.75
CA ARG A 244 -14.10 -14.14 0.35
C ARG A 244 -13.60 -14.94 1.55
N SER A 245 -13.11 -14.26 2.58
CA SER A 245 -12.64 -14.92 3.81
C SER A 245 -13.76 -15.65 4.57
N SER A 246 -15.02 -15.22 4.39
CA SER A 246 -16.20 -15.88 4.97
C SER A 246 -16.62 -17.16 4.26
N VAL A 247 -16.06 -17.43 3.06
CA VAL A 247 -16.36 -18.63 2.27
C VAL A 247 -15.32 -19.69 2.60
N THR A 248 -15.69 -20.64 3.44
CA THR A 248 -14.80 -21.71 3.95
C THR A 248 -15.29 -23.10 3.58
N GLY A 249 -14.41 -24.09 3.64
CA GLY A 249 -14.76 -25.51 3.43
C GLY A 249 -14.79 -25.95 1.96
N TYR A 250 -14.19 -25.18 1.07
CA TYR A 250 -14.06 -25.51 -0.36
C TYR A 250 -12.57 -25.59 -0.75
N SER A 251 -12.28 -26.41 -1.76
CA SER A 251 -10.92 -26.58 -2.30
C SER A 251 -10.52 -25.38 -3.14
N THR A 252 -11.45 -24.90 -3.96
CA THR A 252 -11.29 -23.66 -4.75
C THR A 252 -12.54 -22.81 -4.64
N CYS A 253 -12.41 -21.51 -4.83
CA CYS A 253 -13.52 -20.55 -4.88
C CYS A 253 -13.12 -19.37 -5.75
N VAL A 254 -13.86 -19.15 -6.82
CA VAL A 254 -13.63 -18.07 -7.77
C VAL A 254 -14.88 -17.21 -7.81
N PRO A 255 -14.78 -15.88 -7.72
CA PRO A 255 -15.93 -15.00 -7.92
C PRO A 255 -16.42 -15.09 -9.37
N GLU A 256 -17.71 -15.12 -9.57
CA GLU A 256 -18.41 -15.20 -10.87
C GLU A 256 -19.15 -13.90 -11.17
N GLU A 257 -19.81 -13.36 -10.15
CA GLU A 257 -20.50 -12.07 -10.22
C GLU A 257 -20.17 -11.26 -8.98
N GLU A 258 -19.77 -10.00 -9.18
CA GLU A 258 -19.43 -9.08 -8.12
C GLU A 258 -20.24 -7.79 -8.28
N ASN A 259 -21.04 -7.49 -7.28
CA ASN A 259 -21.81 -6.27 -7.22
C ASN A 259 -21.45 -5.54 -5.92
N ILE A 260 -20.63 -4.49 -6.03
CA ILE A 260 -20.12 -3.74 -4.89
C ILE A 260 -20.41 -2.25 -5.12
N HIS A 261 -21.21 -1.67 -4.25
CA HIS A 261 -21.58 -0.26 -4.26
C HIS A 261 -20.95 0.44 -3.06
N ILE A 262 -20.14 1.47 -3.32
CA ILE A 262 -19.48 2.26 -2.30
C ILE A 262 -20.37 3.42 -1.90
N ARG A 263 -20.62 3.56 -0.59
CA ARG A 263 -21.18 4.76 0.02
C ARG A 263 -20.05 5.59 0.58
N ARG A 264 -19.72 6.64 -0.16
CA ARG A 264 -18.64 7.57 0.17
C ARG A 264 -19.01 8.41 1.38
N GLY A 265 -18.04 8.64 2.26
CA GLY A 265 -18.22 9.37 3.49
C GLY A 265 -17.14 10.44 3.69
N LYS A 266 -16.71 10.62 4.95
CA LYS A 266 -15.75 11.68 5.30
C LYS A 266 -14.32 11.28 5.01
N VAL A 267 -13.55 12.25 4.53
CA VAL A 267 -12.10 12.17 4.35
C VAL A 267 -11.42 13.01 5.42
N GLN A 268 -10.35 12.50 6.00
CA GLN A 268 -9.57 13.17 7.03
C GLN A 268 -8.13 13.31 6.56
N TYR A 269 -7.50 14.43 6.87
CA TYR A 269 -6.11 14.71 6.54
C TYR A 269 -5.19 14.23 7.67
N ALA A 270 -4.21 13.40 7.36
CA ALA A 270 -3.27 12.87 8.33
C ALA A 270 -1.81 12.98 7.86
N MET A 271 -0.91 13.16 8.82
CA MET A 271 0.53 13.08 8.64
C MET A 271 1.06 11.76 9.17
N LEU A 272 1.69 10.95 8.30
CA LEU A 272 2.23 9.64 8.65
C LEU A 272 3.77 9.64 8.62
N PRO A 273 4.44 8.98 9.59
CA PRO A 273 5.88 9.04 9.75
C PRO A 273 6.59 8.11 8.77
N VAL A 274 7.47 8.65 7.95
CA VAL A 274 8.26 7.90 6.97
C VAL A 274 9.73 8.30 7.07
N TRP A 275 10.60 7.33 7.29
CA TRP A 275 12.03 7.51 7.11
C TRP A 275 12.39 7.36 5.64
N MET A 276 13.09 8.33 5.09
CA MET A 276 13.44 8.39 3.67
C MET A 276 14.93 8.54 3.47
N LEU A 277 15.46 7.81 2.49
CA LEU A 277 16.82 7.97 2.03
C LEU A 277 16.84 7.97 0.50
N HIS A 278 17.25 9.09 -0.06
CA HIS A 278 17.59 9.18 -1.48
C HIS A 278 19.08 8.97 -1.67
N THR A 279 19.47 8.12 -2.62
CA THR A 279 20.86 7.91 -2.97
C THR A 279 21.06 7.77 -4.48
N LYS A 280 22.16 8.26 -4.97
CA LYS A 280 22.51 8.20 -6.39
C LYS A 280 23.63 7.19 -6.63
N TRP A 281 23.43 6.26 -7.56
CA TRP A 281 24.39 5.23 -7.89
C TRP A 281 24.45 4.99 -9.40
N ASN A 282 25.64 5.12 -9.99
CA ASN A 282 25.88 4.94 -11.43
C ASN A 282 24.88 5.74 -12.30
N GLY A 283 24.56 6.98 -11.90
CA GLY A 283 23.64 7.86 -12.62
C GLY A 283 22.15 7.52 -12.48
N ARG A 284 21.79 6.56 -11.62
CA ARG A 284 20.41 6.22 -11.27
C ARG A 284 20.10 6.63 -9.85
N ASP A 285 18.88 7.07 -9.66
CA ASP A 285 18.34 7.42 -8.35
C ASP A 285 17.73 6.19 -7.69
N TYR A 286 17.95 6.03 -6.39
CA TYR A 286 17.39 4.98 -5.54
C TYR A 286 16.76 5.62 -4.33
N LEU A 287 15.48 5.35 -4.14
CA LEU A 287 14.72 5.85 -3.01
C LEU A 287 14.36 4.71 -2.07
N PHE A 288 14.66 4.89 -0.80
CA PHE A 288 14.27 3.99 0.28
C PHE A 288 13.25 4.68 1.15
N SER A 289 12.19 3.95 1.49
CA SER A 289 11.16 4.41 2.39
C SER A 289 10.95 3.37 3.49
N MET A 290 10.85 3.83 4.74
CA MET A 290 10.56 2.96 5.87
C MET A 290 9.48 3.59 6.73
N ASN A 291 8.51 2.78 7.10
CA ASN A 291 7.48 3.15 8.07
C ASN A 291 8.13 3.52 9.41
N GLY A 292 7.97 4.77 9.83
CA GLY A 292 8.57 5.29 11.07
C GLY A 292 7.95 4.74 12.35
N GLN A 293 6.85 4.00 12.24
CA GLN A 293 6.17 3.35 13.35
C GLN A 293 6.53 1.86 13.44
N THR A 294 6.46 1.13 12.32
CA THR A 294 6.58 -0.34 12.29
C THR A 294 7.95 -0.85 11.84
N GLY A 295 8.74 -0.01 11.18
CA GLY A 295 10.03 -0.39 10.60
C GLY A 295 9.95 -1.17 9.29
N LYS A 296 8.76 -1.32 8.71
CA LYS A 296 8.60 -1.95 7.40
C LYS A 296 9.26 -1.09 6.34
N LEU A 297 10.16 -1.68 5.57
CA LEU A 297 11.05 -0.99 4.65
C LEU A 297 10.82 -1.48 3.22
N THR A 298 10.82 -0.53 2.28
CA THR A 298 10.83 -0.77 0.84
C THR A 298 11.89 0.09 0.17
N GLY A 299 12.25 -0.25 -1.04
CA GLY A 299 13.17 0.51 -1.88
C GLY A 299 13.88 -0.35 -2.90
N ASP A 300 14.25 0.26 -3.99
CA ASP A 300 14.99 -0.40 -5.07
C ASP A 300 16.47 -0.56 -4.72
N LEU A 301 17.03 -1.66 -5.17
CA LEU A 301 18.44 -1.97 -4.95
C LEU A 301 19.14 -2.28 -6.27
N PRO A 302 20.36 -1.74 -6.48
CA PRO A 302 21.14 -2.10 -7.64
C PRO A 302 21.60 -3.57 -7.57
N VAL A 303 21.55 -4.24 -8.72
CA VAL A 303 22.01 -5.63 -8.85
C VAL A 303 23.42 -5.65 -9.43
N SER A 304 24.33 -6.38 -8.76
CA SER A 304 25.67 -6.70 -9.27
C SER A 304 25.58 -7.84 -10.27
N TRP A 305 25.58 -7.53 -11.56
CA TRP A 305 25.55 -8.55 -12.63
C TRP A 305 26.72 -9.51 -12.59
N GLY A 306 27.91 -9.06 -12.18
CA GLY A 306 29.06 -9.94 -12.01
C GLY A 306 28.83 -11.01 -10.94
N ARG A 307 28.24 -10.64 -9.80
CA ARG A 307 27.85 -11.59 -8.75
C ARG A 307 26.70 -12.48 -9.19
N PHE A 308 25.70 -11.93 -9.91
CA PHE A 308 24.61 -12.71 -10.44
C PHE A 308 25.13 -13.87 -11.30
N TRP A 309 26.00 -13.58 -12.27
CA TRP A 309 26.57 -14.61 -13.14
C TRP A 309 27.51 -15.59 -12.40
N ALA A 310 28.24 -15.13 -11.38
CA ALA A 310 29.04 -16.01 -10.54
C ALA A 310 28.16 -17.00 -9.73
N TYR A 311 27.10 -16.53 -9.11
CA TYR A 311 26.12 -17.39 -8.42
C TYR A 311 25.44 -18.35 -9.40
N PHE A 312 24.99 -17.85 -10.55
CA PHE A 312 24.35 -18.66 -11.58
C PHE A 312 25.28 -19.79 -12.05
N ALA A 313 26.54 -19.49 -12.39
CA ALA A 313 27.51 -20.49 -12.82
C ALA A 313 27.80 -21.52 -11.71
N GLY A 314 27.90 -21.07 -10.44
CA GLY A 314 28.10 -21.96 -9.29
C GLY A 314 26.94 -22.93 -9.08
N ILE A 315 25.70 -22.42 -9.13
CA ILE A 315 24.50 -23.26 -8.98
C ILE A 315 24.34 -24.21 -10.17
N ALA A 316 24.52 -23.71 -11.40
CA ALA A 316 24.41 -24.54 -12.61
C ALA A 316 25.47 -25.64 -12.64
N GLY A 317 26.72 -25.31 -12.28
CA GLY A 317 27.82 -26.29 -12.15
C GLY A 317 27.56 -27.35 -11.08
N GLY A 318 27.04 -26.91 -9.92
CA GLY A 318 26.67 -27.83 -8.83
C GLY A 318 25.55 -28.78 -9.24
N LEU A 319 24.50 -28.26 -9.89
CA LEU A 319 23.40 -29.11 -10.40
C LEU A 319 23.88 -30.08 -11.49
N ALA A 320 24.72 -29.64 -12.39
CA ALA A 320 25.30 -30.49 -13.44
C ALA A 320 26.14 -31.62 -12.84
N ALA A 321 26.95 -31.34 -11.81
CA ALA A 321 27.73 -32.34 -11.11
C ALA A 321 26.84 -33.38 -10.41
N VAL A 322 25.77 -32.94 -9.70
CA VAL A 322 24.82 -33.85 -9.04
C VAL A 322 24.10 -34.74 -10.08
N LEU A 323 23.64 -34.14 -11.18
CA LEU A 323 22.96 -34.90 -12.25
C LEU A 323 23.93 -35.91 -12.90
N SER A 324 25.19 -35.52 -13.12
CA SER A 324 26.20 -36.45 -13.65
C SER A 324 26.41 -37.63 -12.74
N VAL A 325 26.54 -37.40 -11.43
CA VAL A 325 26.70 -38.50 -10.44
C VAL A 325 25.47 -39.43 -10.43
N LEU A 326 24.27 -38.87 -10.50
CA LEU A 326 23.03 -39.69 -10.54
C LEU A 326 22.96 -40.52 -11.84
N LEU A 327 23.34 -39.97 -12.97
CA LEU A 327 23.39 -40.68 -14.25
C LEU A 327 24.43 -41.83 -14.29
N PHE A 328 25.54 -41.66 -13.56
CA PHE A 328 26.55 -42.71 -13.46
C PHE A 328 26.22 -43.79 -12.37
N ALA A 329 25.31 -43.50 -11.45
CA ALA A 329 24.86 -44.40 -10.38
C ALA A 329 23.62 -45.25 -10.76
N LEU A 330 22.93 -44.89 -11.87
CA LEU A 330 21.86 -45.65 -12.51
C LEU A 330 22.41 -46.55 -13.60
#